data_0e96030aced24023a45ed349077c2866
#
_entry.id   0e96030aced24023a45ed349077c2866
#
_cell.length_a   1.000
_cell.length_b   1.000
_cell.length_c   1.000
_cell.angle_alpha   90.00
_cell.angle_beta   90.00
_cell.angle_gamma   90.00
#
_symmetry.space_group_name_H-M   'P 1'
#
loop_
_entity.id
_entity.type
_entity.pdbx_description
1 polymer ?
#
loop_
_entity_poly.entity_id
_entity_poly.type
_entity_poly.pdbx_seq_one_letter_code
_entity_poly.pdbx_strand_id
1 'polypeptide(L)'
;MRPAVAVTPEGEAGGPPPALPPAPGATSWRHHGLNFASPLPIGRPAPAAPGPDVSVRVGATVPVPDQAPGPVVAQLVYPRAPGYAVYAVEGGYVFRFHELCDFELSDDGHLVTCLPGPECSEGLLQVLLAGAVTALVHTLRGRAVLHASAVSCDGVTVAAMGRSGAGKSTVAAMLCSAGGRLVADDVLALDRDAGGARSTGLTHEIRLRPPAATVTELFDPPLPEPRGTADGRLAITPPPAESEDNPVSVLLLPRPDRGTTAVSLERIDPVAAFVRLAANARIPGLVPAPLARTYFETASLLAAGTPVAIARVPWGPPFTAGTATALLEQAVTLARQATRP
;
A
#
# COMPACT_ATOMS: atom_id res chain seq x y z
N MET A 1 23.75 5.74 52.65
CA MET A 1 23.10 4.45 52.44
C MET A 1 21.66 4.69 52.00
N ARG A 2 21.34 4.47 50.72
CA ARG A 2 19.99 4.46 50.20
C ARG A 2 19.57 3.00 50.05
N PRO A 3 18.34 2.59 50.43
CA PRO A 3 17.90 1.18 50.28
C PRO A 3 17.66 0.82 48.81
N ALA A 4 18.02 -0.40 48.47
CA ALA A 4 17.79 -1.02 47.16
C ALA A 4 16.30 -1.26 46.95
N VAL A 5 15.80 -0.87 45.76
CA VAL A 5 14.47 -1.18 45.28
C VAL A 5 14.50 -2.62 44.75
N ALA A 6 13.70 -3.48 45.34
CA ALA A 6 13.51 -4.86 44.88
C ALA A 6 12.76 -4.88 43.56
N VAL A 7 13.34 -5.53 42.57
CA VAL A 7 12.70 -5.85 41.29
C VAL A 7 11.81 -7.06 41.55
N THR A 8 10.50 -6.90 41.43
CA THR A 8 9.54 -8.01 41.37
C THR A 8 9.61 -8.71 40.03
N PRO A 9 9.50 -10.04 39.94
CA PRO A 9 9.59 -10.79 38.71
C PRO A 9 8.34 -10.66 37.86
N GLU A 10 8.59 -10.75 36.57
CA GLU A 10 7.74 -10.78 35.40
C GLU A 10 6.31 -11.29 35.61
N GLY A 11 5.34 -10.42 35.30
CA GLY A 11 3.95 -10.81 35.12
C GLY A 11 3.81 -11.66 33.84
N GLU A 12 3.06 -12.74 33.96
CA GLU A 12 2.67 -13.65 32.89
C GLU A 12 2.17 -12.87 31.69
N ALA A 13 2.71 -13.20 30.50
CA ALA A 13 2.23 -12.67 29.23
C ALA A 13 0.77 -13.08 29.07
N GLY A 14 -0.15 -12.15 29.29
CA GLY A 14 -1.56 -12.33 28.98
C GLY A 14 -1.70 -12.66 27.50
N GLY A 15 -2.38 -13.74 27.17
CA GLY A 15 -2.72 -14.08 25.79
C GLY A 15 -3.44 -12.94 25.11
N PRO A 16 -3.48 -12.91 23.77
CA PRO A 16 -4.13 -11.85 23.02
C PRO A 16 -5.57 -11.66 23.52
N PRO A 17 -6.06 -10.41 23.65
CA PRO A 17 -7.41 -10.17 24.11
C PRO A 17 -8.41 -10.87 23.19
N PRO A 18 -9.54 -11.38 23.73
CA PRO A 18 -10.54 -12.08 22.94
C PRO A 18 -11.02 -11.18 21.81
N ALA A 19 -11.06 -11.75 20.59
CA ALA A 19 -11.53 -11.06 19.40
C ALA A 19 -12.93 -10.46 19.66
N LEU A 20 -13.08 -9.15 19.47
CA LEU A 20 -14.37 -8.48 19.59
C LEU A 20 -15.32 -9.08 18.55
N PRO A 21 -16.61 -9.29 18.89
CA PRO A 21 -17.58 -9.80 17.93
C PRO A 21 -17.68 -8.83 16.73
N PRO A 22 -17.82 -9.38 15.50
CA PRO A 22 -17.97 -8.55 14.30
C PRO A 22 -19.18 -7.63 14.43
N ALA A 23 -19.09 -6.44 13.83
CA ALA A 23 -20.20 -5.49 13.80
C ALA A 23 -21.44 -6.11 13.12
N PRO A 24 -22.67 -5.72 13.51
CA PRO A 24 -23.88 -6.14 12.81
C PRO A 24 -23.77 -5.86 11.31
N GLY A 25 -24.09 -6.85 10.46
CA GLY A 25 -24.01 -6.71 9.01
C GLY A 25 -22.61 -6.80 8.40
N ALA A 26 -21.56 -7.09 9.20
CA ALA A 26 -20.22 -7.26 8.68
C ALA A 26 -20.12 -8.51 7.80
N THR A 27 -19.54 -8.34 6.62
CA THR A 27 -19.13 -9.41 5.69
C THR A 27 -17.62 -9.60 5.75
N SER A 28 -17.15 -10.77 5.33
CA SER A 28 -15.72 -11.07 5.31
C SER A 28 -15.10 -10.69 3.98
N TRP A 29 -13.96 -10.01 4.04
CA TRP A 29 -13.21 -9.52 2.88
C TRP A 29 -11.73 -9.89 3.02
N ARG A 30 -11.07 -10.13 1.88
CA ARG A 30 -9.61 -10.31 1.81
C ARG A 30 -8.98 -9.15 1.05
N HIS A 31 -8.03 -8.44 1.69
CA HIS A 31 -7.36 -7.29 1.10
C HIS A 31 -5.93 -7.16 1.61
N HIS A 32 -4.97 -7.06 0.72
CA HIS A 32 -3.53 -6.97 1.04
C HIS A 32 -3.05 -7.98 2.10
N GLY A 33 -3.53 -9.23 2.02
CA GLY A 33 -3.13 -10.28 2.96
C GLY A 33 -3.82 -10.24 4.33
N LEU A 34 -4.79 -9.34 4.55
CA LEU A 34 -5.59 -9.26 5.77
C LEU A 34 -7.03 -9.73 5.53
N ASN A 35 -7.61 -10.38 6.53
CA ASN A 35 -9.02 -10.71 6.59
C ASN A 35 -9.75 -9.61 7.36
N PHE A 36 -10.69 -8.96 6.72
CA PHE A 36 -11.53 -7.92 7.31
C PHE A 36 -12.91 -8.46 7.61
N ALA A 37 -13.45 -8.15 8.78
CA ALA A 37 -14.89 -8.17 9.03
C ALA A 37 -15.40 -6.73 8.91
N SER A 38 -16.10 -6.40 7.83
CA SER A 38 -16.45 -5.02 7.49
C SER A 38 -17.86 -4.92 6.89
N PRO A 39 -18.68 -3.91 7.29
CA PRO A 39 -19.91 -3.59 6.60
C PRO A 39 -19.64 -2.91 5.24
N LEU A 40 -18.44 -2.35 5.05
CA LEU A 40 -18.01 -1.71 3.82
C LEU A 40 -17.23 -2.72 2.95
N PRO A 41 -17.50 -2.81 1.64
CA PRO A 41 -16.69 -3.60 0.72
C PRO A 41 -15.22 -3.15 0.73
N ILE A 42 -14.30 -4.10 0.98
CA ILE A 42 -12.86 -3.86 0.95
C ILE A 42 -12.13 -5.07 0.33
N GLY A 43 -11.58 -4.88 -0.85
CA GLY A 43 -10.93 -5.98 -1.58
C GLY A 43 -11.93 -6.98 -2.15
N ARG A 44 -11.66 -8.28 -2.02
CA ARG A 44 -12.54 -9.35 -2.52
C ARG A 44 -13.36 -9.99 -1.40
N PRO A 45 -14.57 -10.46 -1.68
CA PRO A 45 -15.29 -11.31 -0.72
C PRO A 45 -14.46 -12.53 -0.34
N ALA A 46 -14.50 -12.91 0.93
CA ALA A 46 -13.78 -14.05 1.47
C ALA A 46 -14.72 -14.88 2.36
N PRO A 47 -14.44 -16.19 2.55
CA PRO A 47 -15.12 -16.97 3.58
C PRO A 47 -14.93 -16.34 4.95
N ALA A 48 -15.93 -16.47 5.82
CA ALA A 48 -15.80 -16.01 7.19
C ALA A 48 -14.64 -16.74 7.90
N ALA A 49 -13.65 -15.97 8.35
CA ALA A 49 -12.55 -16.51 9.15
C ALA A 49 -12.96 -16.60 10.62
N PRO A 50 -12.46 -17.58 11.38
CA PRO A 50 -12.77 -17.73 12.82
C PRO A 50 -12.35 -16.54 13.67
N GLY A 51 -11.50 -15.67 13.16
CA GLY A 51 -11.09 -14.38 13.75
C GLY A 51 -10.60 -13.49 12.62
N PRO A 52 -11.26 -12.36 12.34
CA PRO A 52 -10.77 -11.41 11.36
C PRO A 52 -9.47 -10.77 11.88
N ASP A 53 -8.57 -10.46 10.95
CA ASP A 53 -7.38 -9.66 11.29
C ASP A 53 -7.78 -8.24 11.68
N VAL A 54 -8.82 -7.70 11.03
CA VAL A 54 -9.33 -6.35 11.27
C VAL A 54 -10.85 -6.36 11.34
N SER A 55 -11.39 -5.82 12.42
CA SER A 55 -12.82 -5.56 12.58
C SER A 55 -13.10 -4.10 12.27
N VAL A 56 -14.00 -3.85 11.32
CA VAL A 56 -14.39 -2.50 10.91
C VAL A 56 -15.80 -2.18 11.40
N ARG A 57 -15.97 -0.99 11.96
CA ARG A 57 -17.27 -0.42 12.36
C ARG A 57 -17.46 0.91 11.63
N VAL A 58 -18.71 1.24 11.34
CA VAL A 58 -19.07 2.56 10.83
C VAL A 58 -19.94 3.24 11.90
N GLY A 59 -19.46 4.35 12.40
CA GLY A 59 -20.18 5.18 13.38
C GLY A 59 -21.14 6.16 12.70
N ALA A 60 -21.77 7.00 13.51
CA ALA A 60 -22.65 8.05 13.01
C ALA A 60 -21.86 9.09 12.20
N THR A 61 -22.52 9.72 11.23
CA THR A 61 -21.97 10.88 10.53
C THR A 61 -21.90 12.07 11.48
N VAL A 62 -20.69 12.60 11.68
CA VAL A 62 -20.43 13.72 12.58
C VAL A 62 -19.47 14.71 11.92
N PRO A 63 -19.56 16.02 12.20
CA PRO A 63 -18.58 16.98 11.73
C PRO A 63 -17.17 16.58 12.19
N VAL A 64 -16.18 16.66 11.27
CA VAL A 64 -14.78 16.43 11.62
C VAL A 64 -14.28 17.58 12.50
N PRO A 65 -13.79 17.31 13.72
CA PRO A 65 -13.36 18.38 14.62
C PRO A 65 -12.11 19.09 14.09
N ASP A 66 -12.04 20.42 14.25
CA ASP A 66 -10.82 21.18 13.93
C ASP A 66 -9.71 20.93 14.97
N GLN A 67 -10.10 20.66 16.21
CA GLN A 67 -9.14 20.43 17.30
C GLN A 67 -8.42 19.08 17.13
N ALA A 68 -7.10 19.10 17.27
CA ALA A 68 -6.28 17.89 17.30
C ALA A 68 -6.63 17.02 18.53
N PRO A 69 -6.93 15.73 18.38
CA PRO A 69 -7.28 14.85 19.49
C PRO A 69 -6.07 14.43 20.35
N GLY A 70 -4.85 14.69 19.85
CA GLY A 70 -3.62 14.30 20.52
C GLY A 70 -2.38 14.78 19.74
N PRO A 71 -1.18 14.36 20.13
CA PRO A 71 0.03 14.70 19.41
C PRO A 71 0.06 14.10 18.00
N VAL A 72 0.51 14.89 17.01
CA VAL A 72 0.68 14.46 15.63
C VAL A 72 1.86 13.49 15.54
N VAL A 73 1.64 12.31 14.97
CA VAL A 73 2.68 11.30 14.71
C VAL A 73 2.98 11.11 13.22
N ALA A 74 2.08 11.55 12.33
CA ALA A 74 2.33 11.67 10.90
C ALA A 74 1.38 12.72 10.31
N GLN A 75 1.81 13.42 9.28
CA GLN A 75 0.91 14.31 8.54
C GLN A 75 1.33 14.48 7.09
N LEU A 76 0.36 14.76 6.26
CA LEU A 76 0.57 15.13 4.86
C LEU A 76 -0.33 16.33 4.54
N VAL A 77 0.31 17.43 4.14
CA VAL A 77 -0.37 18.66 3.77
C VAL A 77 -0.27 18.84 2.25
N TYR A 78 -1.39 19.09 1.62
CA TYR A 78 -1.43 19.44 0.20
C TYR A 78 -1.67 20.94 0.02
N PRO A 79 -1.03 21.59 -0.96
CA PRO A 79 -1.22 23.03 -1.15
C PRO A 79 -2.64 23.45 -1.56
N ARG A 80 -3.46 22.53 -2.08
CA ARG A 80 -4.78 22.83 -2.68
C ARG A 80 -5.84 21.76 -2.42
N ALA A 81 -5.65 20.89 -1.45
CA ALA A 81 -6.60 19.85 -1.10
C ALA A 81 -6.49 19.52 0.40
N PRO A 82 -7.56 19.02 1.01
CA PRO A 82 -7.49 18.49 2.36
C PRO A 82 -6.35 17.46 2.48
N GLY A 83 -5.51 17.66 3.48
CA GLY A 83 -4.47 16.71 3.83
C GLY A 83 -4.97 15.68 4.83
N TYR A 84 -4.03 14.99 5.45
CA TYR A 84 -4.36 14.14 6.59
C TYR A 84 -3.34 14.31 7.72
N ALA A 85 -3.77 13.93 8.92
CA ALA A 85 -2.90 13.76 10.08
C ALA A 85 -3.24 12.47 10.82
N VAL A 86 -2.22 11.82 11.38
CA VAL A 86 -2.36 10.71 12.33
C VAL A 86 -1.99 11.24 13.70
N TYR A 87 -2.86 11.05 14.65
CA TYR A 87 -2.69 11.48 16.03
C TYR A 87 -2.56 10.26 16.93
N ALA A 88 -1.65 10.31 17.90
CA ALA A 88 -1.64 9.34 18.99
C ALA A 88 -2.68 9.74 20.03
N VAL A 89 -3.48 8.77 20.49
CA VAL A 89 -4.47 8.93 21.54
C VAL A 89 -4.33 7.79 22.55
N GLU A 90 -5.02 7.86 23.68
CA GLU A 90 -5.04 6.74 24.62
C GLU A 90 -5.64 5.49 23.98
N GLY A 91 -4.90 4.37 23.97
CA GLY A 91 -5.33 3.09 23.40
C GLY A 91 -5.27 3.01 21.87
N GLY A 92 -4.65 3.97 21.17
CA GLY A 92 -4.53 3.85 19.71
C GLY A 92 -4.23 5.13 18.96
N TYR A 93 -4.87 5.27 17.82
CA TYR A 93 -4.62 6.37 16.88
C TYR A 93 -5.92 6.92 16.27
N VAL A 94 -5.91 8.22 15.95
CA VAL A 94 -6.92 8.84 15.08
C VAL A 94 -6.26 9.21 13.77
N PHE A 95 -6.73 8.65 12.67
CA PHE A 95 -6.32 9.00 11.33
C PHE A 95 -7.38 9.93 10.73
N ARG A 96 -7.11 11.23 10.78
CA ARG A 96 -8.00 12.28 10.28
C ARG A 96 -7.69 12.65 8.86
N PHE A 97 -8.68 12.54 7.99
CA PHE A 97 -8.70 13.21 6.70
C PHE A 97 -9.48 14.51 6.87
N HIS A 98 -8.76 15.63 6.89
CA HIS A 98 -9.34 16.93 7.20
C HIS A 98 -10.58 17.21 6.35
N GLU A 99 -11.61 17.74 6.98
CA GLU A 99 -12.93 18.06 6.37
C GLU A 99 -13.75 16.84 5.88
N LEU A 100 -13.18 15.62 5.85
CA LEU A 100 -13.80 14.44 5.28
C LEU A 100 -14.28 13.44 6.33
N CYS A 101 -13.35 12.87 7.11
CA CYS A 101 -13.67 11.80 8.07
C CYS A 101 -12.51 11.53 9.03
N ASP A 102 -12.82 10.86 10.14
CA ASP A 102 -11.86 10.26 11.03
C ASP A 102 -11.93 8.72 10.97
N PHE A 103 -10.79 8.08 11.16
CA PHE A 103 -10.70 6.65 11.45
C PHE A 103 -10.00 6.50 12.81
N GLU A 104 -10.69 5.90 13.77
CA GLU A 104 -10.12 5.52 15.05
C GLU A 104 -9.58 4.08 14.94
N LEU A 105 -8.32 3.89 15.31
CA LEU A 105 -7.66 2.58 15.27
C LEU A 105 -7.19 2.21 16.67
N SER A 106 -7.37 0.95 17.06
CA SER A 106 -6.65 0.40 18.22
C SER A 106 -5.14 0.40 17.99
N ASP A 107 -4.35 0.37 19.06
CA ASP A 107 -2.88 0.41 19.03
C ASP A 107 -2.26 -0.76 18.22
N ASP A 108 -2.94 -1.90 18.20
CA ASP A 108 -2.57 -3.10 17.44
C ASP A 108 -3.19 -3.17 16.02
N GLY A 109 -4.05 -2.22 15.65
CA GLY A 109 -4.74 -2.17 14.37
C GLY A 109 -5.78 -3.28 14.17
N HIS A 110 -6.30 -3.92 15.23
CA HIS A 110 -7.36 -4.93 15.11
C HIS A 110 -8.77 -4.32 15.00
N LEU A 111 -8.98 -3.14 15.52
CA LEU A 111 -10.26 -2.43 15.43
C LEU A 111 -10.07 -1.13 14.66
N VAL A 112 -10.95 -0.90 13.70
CA VAL A 112 -11.07 0.36 12.96
C VAL A 112 -12.51 0.85 13.04
N THR A 113 -12.72 2.04 13.61
CA THR A 113 -14.02 2.73 13.60
C THR A 113 -13.96 3.87 12.60
N CYS A 114 -14.81 3.81 11.57
CA CYS A 114 -14.95 4.85 10.56
C CYS A 114 -15.98 5.88 11.04
N LEU A 115 -15.60 7.13 11.13
CA LEU A 115 -16.45 8.26 11.51
C LEU A 115 -16.57 9.22 10.32
N PRO A 116 -17.57 9.02 9.43
CA PRO A 116 -17.74 9.87 8.26
C PRO A 116 -18.15 11.29 8.64
N GLY A 117 -17.56 12.28 8.00
CA GLY A 117 -18.05 13.65 7.99
C GLY A 117 -19.22 13.81 7.03
N PRO A 118 -19.97 14.94 7.12
CA PRO A 118 -21.14 15.19 6.26
C PRO A 118 -20.87 15.11 4.76
N GLU A 119 -19.66 15.49 4.34
CA GLU A 119 -19.23 15.50 2.93
C GLU A 119 -18.54 14.19 2.49
N CYS A 120 -18.36 13.23 3.40
CA CYS A 120 -17.69 11.97 3.09
C CYS A 120 -18.69 10.93 2.60
N SER A 121 -18.70 10.68 1.30
CA SER A 121 -19.52 9.59 0.74
C SER A 121 -19.00 8.22 1.21
N GLU A 122 -19.88 7.21 1.25
CA GLU A 122 -19.50 5.83 1.57
C GLU A 122 -18.42 5.31 0.64
N GLY A 123 -18.51 5.60 -0.67
CA GLY A 123 -17.48 5.21 -1.63
C GLY A 123 -16.11 5.85 -1.35
N LEU A 124 -16.07 7.11 -0.85
CA LEU A 124 -14.82 7.74 -0.47
C LEU A 124 -14.26 7.11 0.81
N LEU A 125 -15.13 6.81 1.79
CA LEU A 125 -14.75 6.11 3.01
C LEU A 125 -14.11 4.74 2.69
N GLN A 126 -14.69 3.98 1.73
CA GLN A 126 -14.14 2.72 1.24
C GLN A 126 -12.75 2.89 0.61
N VAL A 127 -12.56 3.91 -0.23
CA VAL A 127 -11.28 4.22 -0.87
C VAL A 127 -10.19 4.53 0.16
N LEU A 128 -10.52 5.31 1.19
CA LEU A 128 -9.59 5.68 2.25
C LEU A 128 -9.24 4.48 3.15
N LEU A 129 -10.25 3.68 3.49
CA LEU A 129 -10.09 2.44 4.26
C LEU A 129 -9.20 1.45 3.53
N ALA A 130 -9.47 1.17 2.25
CA ALA A 130 -8.71 0.23 1.44
C ALA A 130 -7.26 0.70 1.15
N GLY A 131 -7.03 2.00 1.14
CA GLY A 131 -5.70 2.59 0.86
C GLY A 131 -4.93 2.94 2.13
N ALA A 132 -5.06 4.20 2.55
CA ALA A 132 -4.22 4.78 3.60
C ALA A 132 -4.44 4.13 4.99
N VAL A 133 -5.69 3.78 5.34
CA VAL A 133 -5.99 3.16 6.63
C VAL A 133 -5.43 1.74 6.69
N THR A 134 -5.60 0.93 5.63
CA THR A 134 -4.97 -0.39 5.54
C THR A 134 -3.45 -0.30 5.62
N ALA A 135 -2.84 0.72 5.02
CA ALA A 135 -1.39 0.94 5.14
C ALA A 135 -0.97 1.24 6.59
N LEU A 136 -1.76 2.02 7.35
CA LEU A 136 -1.50 2.26 8.76
C LEU A 136 -1.64 0.96 9.57
N VAL A 137 -2.67 0.16 9.33
CA VAL A 137 -2.85 -1.15 9.98
C VAL A 137 -1.63 -2.04 9.78
N HIS A 138 -1.13 -2.17 8.55
CA HIS A 138 0.10 -2.93 8.29
C HIS A 138 1.30 -2.35 9.05
N THR A 139 1.41 -1.03 9.08
CA THR A 139 2.52 -0.37 9.78
C THR A 139 2.46 -0.60 11.28
N LEU A 140 1.27 -0.51 11.92
CA LEU A 140 1.07 -0.80 13.34
C LEU A 140 1.44 -2.25 13.68
N ARG A 141 1.32 -3.16 12.71
CA ARG A 141 1.73 -4.57 12.83
C ARG A 141 3.20 -4.82 12.49
N GLY A 142 4.01 -3.78 12.44
CA GLY A 142 5.45 -3.89 12.26
C GLY A 142 5.89 -4.18 10.82
N ARG A 143 5.04 -3.95 9.81
CA ARG A 143 5.41 -4.08 8.40
C ARG A 143 5.87 -2.75 7.82
N ALA A 144 6.84 -2.80 6.94
CA ALA A 144 7.18 -1.63 6.12
C ALA A 144 6.20 -1.53 4.95
N VAL A 145 5.62 -0.35 4.74
CA VAL A 145 4.65 -0.14 3.66
C VAL A 145 5.16 0.90 2.68
N LEU A 146 5.41 0.48 1.45
CA LEU A 146 5.79 1.36 0.35
C LEU A 146 4.55 1.88 -0.39
N HIS A 147 4.59 3.13 -0.83
CA HIS A 147 3.65 3.67 -1.80
C HIS A 147 4.06 3.19 -3.21
N ALA A 148 3.70 1.98 -3.53
CA ALA A 148 4.13 1.28 -4.74
C ALA A 148 2.98 0.45 -5.34
N SER A 149 3.15 0.11 -6.62
CA SER A 149 2.37 -0.91 -7.31
C SER A 149 3.31 -2.05 -7.69
N ALA A 150 2.87 -3.29 -7.61
CA ALA A 150 3.72 -4.46 -7.87
C ALA A 150 3.02 -5.49 -8.76
N VAL A 151 3.81 -6.14 -9.63
CA VAL A 151 3.37 -7.13 -10.59
C VAL A 151 4.36 -8.30 -10.58
N SER A 152 3.86 -9.52 -10.59
CA SER A 152 4.66 -10.75 -10.67
C SER A 152 4.62 -11.33 -12.08
N CYS A 153 5.78 -11.78 -12.57
CA CYS A 153 5.92 -12.48 -13.84
C CYS A 153 7.07 -13.49 -13.73
N ASP A 154 6.80 -14.76 -14.03
CA ASP A 154 7.81 -15.84 -14.05
C ASP A 154 8.68 -15.89 -12.78
N GLY A 155 8.06 -15.75 -11.61
CA GLY A 155 8.76 -15.75 -10.32
C GLY A 155 9.53 -14.47 -9.99
N VAL A 156 9.46 -13.45 -10.84
CA VAL A 156 10.05 -12.11 -10.61
C VAL A 156 8.96 -11.14 -10.24
N THR A 157 9.11 -10.44 -9.11
CA THR A 157 8.20 -9.36 -8.72
C THR A 157 8.84 -8.00 -9.02
N VAL A 158 8.19 -7.27 -9.91
CA VAL A 158 8.54 -5.90 -10.31
C VAL A 158 7.68 -4.93 -9.53
N ALA A 159 8.27 -4.07 -8.71
CA ALA A 159 7.54 -3.03 -7.99
C ALA A 159 7.88 -1.64 -8.56
N ALA A 160 6.86 -0.87 -8.90
CA ALA A 160 6.99 0.52 -9.33
C ALA A 160 6.68 1.45 -8.15
N MET A 161 7.63 2.30 -7.76
CA MET A 161 7.48 3.22 -6.64
C MET A 161 7.76 4.67 -7.01
N GLY A 162 7.28 5.61 -6.20
CA GLY A 162 7.49 7.04 -6.42
C GLY A 162 6.33 7.87 -5.89
N ARG A 163 6.45 9.19 -5.99
CA ARG A 163 5.43 10.15 -5.53
C ARG A 163 4.08 9.94 -6.22
N SER A 164 3.00 10.47 -5.64
CA SER A 164 1.70 10.48 -6.30
C SER A 164 1.81 11.12 -7.70
N GLY A 165 1.23 10.48 -8.70
CA GLY A 165 1.30 10.93 -10.09
C GLY A 165 2.56 10.51 -10.86
N ALA A 166 3.49 9.78 -10.27
CA ALA A 166 4.71 9.28 -10.94
C ALA A 166 4.44 8.18 -12.00
N GLY A 167 3.21 7.70 -12.12
CA GLY A 167 2.86 6.68 -13.11
C GLY A 167 2.91 5.22 -12.60
N LYS A 168 3.03 4.99 -11.30
CA LYS A 168 3.11 3.64 -10.71
C LYS A 168 2.00 2.69 -11.15
N SER A 169 0.74 3.08 -10.92
CA SER A 169 -0.43 2.27 -11.30
C SER A 169 -0.51 2.06 -12.81
N THR A 170 -0.12 3.06 -13.62
CA THR A 170 -0.08 2.92 -15.08
C THR A 170 1.00 1.94 -15.53
N VAL A 171 2.20 2.00 -14.92
CA VAL A 171 3.27 1.03 -15.16
C VAL A 171 2.82 -0.36 -14.77
N ALA A 172 2.17 -0.54 -13.60
CA ALA A 172 1.63 -1.84 -13.21
C ALA A 172 0.59 -2.36 -14.22
N ALA A 173 -0.31 -1.51 -14.71
CA ALA A 173 -1.27 -1.88 -15.74
C ALA A 173 -0.59 -2.29 -17.06
N MET A 174 0.46 -1.57 -17.49
CA MET A 174 1.27 -1.96 -18.67
C MET A 174 1.97 -3.31 -18.46
N LEU A 175 2.57 -3.54 -17.29
CA LEU A 175 3.19 -4.83 -16.98
C LEU A 175 2.16 -5.97 -16.96
N CYS A 176 0.97 -5.72 -16.44
CA CYS A 176 -0.12 -6.72 -16.48
C CYS A 176 -0.60 -7.00 -17.91
N SER A 177 -0.72 -5.98 -18.77
CA SER A 177 -1.11 -6.18 -20.17
C SER A 177 -0.07 -6.96 -20.99
N ALA A 178 1.20 -6.94 -20.55
CA ALA A 178 2.28 -7.73 -21.13
C ALA A 178 2.41 -9.16 -20.56
N GLY A 179 1.42 -9.63 -19.78
CA GLY A 179 1.39 -10.98 -19.21
C GLY A 179 1.76 -11.08 -17.74
N GLY A 180 2.09 -9.99 -17.10
CA GLY A 180 2.29 -9.96 -15.65
C GLY A 180 0.99 -10.11 -14.86
N ARG A 181 1.10 -10.45 -13.57
CA ARG A 181 -0.03 -10.65 -12.66
C ARG A 181 0.04 -9.67 -11.50
N LEU A 182 -1.08 -9.06 -11.17
CA LEU A 182 -1.15 -8.00 -10.15
C LEU A 182 -0.86 -8.55 -8.74
N VAL A 183 0.08 -7.92 -8.05
CA VAL A 183 0.39 -8.17 -6.63
C VAL A 183 -0.17 -7.06 -5.76
N ALA A 184 0.15 -5.80 -6.05
CA ALA A 184 -0.25 -4.65 -5.24
C ALA A 184 -0.48 -3.40 -6.09
N ASP A 185 -1.40 -2.52 -5.63
CA ASP A 185 -1.51 -1.13 -6.08
C ASP A 185 -1.74 -0.22 -4.87
N ASP A 186 -1.04 0.91 -4.80
CA ASP A 186 -1.08 1.93 -3.75
C ASP A 186 -0.46 1.50 -2.40
N VAL A 187 -0.64 0.25 -1.97
CA VAL A 187 -0.17 -0.30 -0.69
C VAL A 187 0.66 -1.56 -0.96
N LEU A 188 1.97 -1.46 -0.85
CA LEU A 188 2.88 -2.61 -0.89
C LEU A 188 3.44 -2.85 0.51
N ALA A 189 2.78 -3.72 1.27
CA ALA A 189 3.21 -4.12 2.61
C ALA A 189 4.26 -5.22 2.51
N LEU A 190 5.37 -5.05 3.23
CA LEU A 190 6.55 -5.88 3.14
C LEU A 190 6.88 -6.53 4.48
N ASP A 191 7.06 -7.83 4.46
CA ASP A 191 7.74 -8.61 5.50
C ASP A 191 9.21 -8.79 5.12
N ARG A 192 10.05 -8.99 6.14
CA ARG A 192 11.49 -9.22 5.98
C ARG A 192 11.84 -10.64 6.40
N ASP A 193 12.71 -11.27 5.65
CA ASP A 193 13.35 -12.53 6.02
C ASP A 193 14.84 -12.54 5.64
N ALA A 194 15.49 -13.68 5.80
CA ALA A 194 16.90 -13.85 5.43
C ALA A 194 17.16 -13.70 3.93
N GLY A 195 16.14 -13.86 3.09
CA GLY A 195 16.22 -13.75 1.63
C GLY A 195 15.89 -12.36 1.08
N GLY A 196 15.45 -11.42 1.92
CA GLY A 196 15.10 -10.06 1.47
C GLY A 196 13.76 -9.56 1.98
N ALA A 197 13.10 -8.73 1.19
CA ALA A 197 11.77 -8.21 1.50
C ALA A 197 10.74 -8.79 0.52
N ARG A 198 9.58 -9.18 1.04
CA ARG A 198 8.50 -9.80 0.26
C ARG A 198 7.13 -9.23 0.60
N SER A 199 6.24 -9.17 -0.39
CA SER A 199 4.83 -8.87 -0.19
C SER A 199 4.09 -10.16 0.16
N THR A 200 3.30 -10.12 1.23
CA THR A 200 2.52 -11.27 1.73
C THR A 200 1.02 -10.98 1.63
N GLY A 201 0.58 -10.57 0.45
CA GLY A 201 -0.82 -10.31 0.20
C GLY A 201 -1.05 -9.75 -1.19
N LEU A 202 -2.30 -9.82 -1.63
CA LEU A 202 -2.69 -9.38 -2.95
C LEU A 202 -3.76 -8.29 -2.88
N THR A 203 -3.71 -7.38 -3.86
CA THR A 203 -4.89 -6.59 -4.27
C THR A 203 -5.49 -7.14 -5.57
N HIS A 204 -6.70 -6.73 -5.89
CA HIS A 204 -7.43 -7.23 -7.06
C HIS A 204 -7.78 -6.12 -8.06
N GLU A 205 -7.44 -4.89 -7.75
CA GLU A 205 -7.72 -3.76 -8.65
C GLU A 205 -6.55 -2.78 -8.69
N ILE A 206 -6.42 -2.12 -9.83
CA ILE A 206 -5.55 -0.96 -10.04
C ILE A 206 -6.45 0.25 -10.24
N ARG A 207 -6.15 1.35 -9.57
CA ARG A 207 -6.89 2.61 -9.72
C ARG A 207 -6.15 3.60 -10.59
N LEU A 208 -6.65 3.84 -11.79
CA LEU A 208 -6.08 4.70 -12.80
C LEU A 208 -6.76 6.07 -12.84
N ARG A 209 -5.99 7.12 -13.10
CA ARG A 209 -6.58 8.41 -13.47
C ARG A 209 -7.18 8.30 -14.88
N PRO A 210 -8.29 9.00 -15.19
CA PRO A 210 -8.98 8.86 -16.49
C PRO A 210 -8.07 8.89 -17.72
N PRO A 211 -7.07 9.81 -17.84
CA PRO A 211 -6.20 9.83 -19.03
C PRO A 211 -5.30 8.59 -19.17
N ALA A 212 -5.03 7.87 -18.09
CA ALA A 212 -4.22 6.65 -18.10
C ALA A 212 -5.07 5.38 -18.34
N ALA A 213 -6.39 5.48 -18.27
CA ALA A 213 -7.28 4.32 -18.40
C ALA A 213 -7.23 3.71 -19.82
N THR A 214 -6.80 4.45 -20.84
CA THR A 214 -6.57 3.91 -22.19
C THR A 214 -5.55 2.78 -22.25
N VAL A 215 -4.76 2.57 -21.18
CA VAL A 215 -3.90 1.38 -21.06
C VAL A 215 -4.71 0.07 -21.07
N THR A 216 -6.02 0.11 -20.76
CA THR A 216 -6.90 -1.08 -20.81
C THR A 216 -7.07 -1.64 -22.22
N GLU A 217 -6.89 -0.81 -23.25
CA GLU A 217 -6.93 -1.22 -24.66
C GLU A 217 -5.78 -2.18 -25.03
N LEU A 218 -4.76 -2.29 -24.18
CA LEU A 218 -3.63 -3.23 -24.40
C LEU A 218 -3.89 -4.66 -23.94
N PHE A 219 -4.98 -4.90 -23.19
CA PHE A 219 -5.25 -6.24 -22.64
C PHE A 219 -5.89 -7.16 -23.68
N ASP A 220 -5.33 -8.37 -23.81
CA ASP A 220 -5.86 -9.46 -24.60
C ASP A 220 -5.86 -10.75 -23.77
N PRO A 221 -7.03 -11.31 -23.40
CA PRO A 221 -8.38 -10.80 -23.69
C PRO A 221 -8.68 -9.48 -22.96
N PRO A 222 -9.67 -8.69 -23.45
CA PRO A 222 -10.08 -7.45 -22.81
C PRO A 222 -10.50 -7.64 -21.36
N LEU A 223 -10.19 -6.67 -20.52
CA LEU A 223 -10.65 -6.63 -19.13
C LEU A 223 -12.16 -6.29 -19.06
N PRO A 224 -12.83 -6.64 -17.93
CA PRO A 224 -14.14 -6.08 -17.62
C PRO A 224 -14.13 -4.55 -17.67
N GLU A 225 -15.30 -3.95 -17.92
CA GLU A 225 -15.48 -2.50 -17.96
C GLU A 225 -14.92 -1.84 -16.69
N PRO A 226 -14.10 -0.77 -16.82
CA PRO A 226 -13.56 -0.04 -15.68
C PRO A 226 -14.68 0.57 -14.83
N ARG A 227 -14.58 0.42 -13.51
CA ARG A 227 -15.54 0.96 -12.55
C ARG A 227 -15.06 2.32 -12.02
N GLY A 228 -15.93 3.34 -12.07
CA GLY A 228 -15.65 4.63 -11.42
C GLY A 228 -15.51 4.48 -9.88
N THR A 229 -14.55 5.18 -9.30
CA THR A 229 -14.34 5.25 -7.84
C THR A 229 -14.61 6.65 -7.32
N ALA A 230 -14.97 6.77 -6.03
CA ALA A 230 -15.37 8.04 -5.44
C ALA A 230 -14.25 9.11 -5.39
N ASP A 231 -12.98 8.71 -5.56
CA ASP A 231 -11.85 9.62 -5.70
C ASP A 231 -11.59 10.06 -7.17
N GLY A 232 -12.55 9.85 -8.06
CA GLY A 232 -12.48 10.26 -9.47
C GLY A 232 -11.55 9.43 -10.34
N ARG A 233 -11.18 8.21 -9.90
CA ARG A 233 -10.37 7.27 -10.67
C ARG A 233 -11.23 6.18 -11.30
N LEU A 234 -10.60 5.38 -12.13
CA LEU A 234 -11.18 4.19 -12.75
C LEU A 234 -10.45 2.96 -12.23
N ALA A 235 -11.19 2.07 -11.58
CA ALA A 235 -10.69 0.78 -11.11
C ALA A 235 -10.78 -0.25 -12.24
N ILE A 236 -9.67 -0.91 -12.51
CA ILE A 236 -9.55 -2.04 -13.42
C ILE A 236 -9.14 -3.29 -12.63
N THR A 237 -9.49 -4.47 -13.12
CA THR A 237 -9.24 -5.76 -12.45
C THR A 237 -8.37 -6.68 -13.31
N PRO A 238 -7.04 -6.43 -13.39
CA PRO A 238 -6.14 -7.34 -14.08
C PRO A 238 -6.06 -8.69 -13.35
N PRO A 239 -5.58 -9.77 -14.02
CA PRO A 239 -5.35 -11.06 -13.37
C PRO A 239 -4.44 -10.91 -12.13
N PRO A 240 -4.85 -11.39 -10.95
CA PRO A 240 -4.02 -11.33 -9.75
C PRO A 240 -2.88 -12.35 -9.81
N ALA A 241 -1.82 -12.15 -9.03
CA ALA A 241 -0.78 -13.13 -8.82
C ALA A 241 -1.35 -14.42 -8.19
N GLU A 242 -0.71 -15.55 -8.45
CA GLU A 242 -1.15 -16.87 -7.97
C GLU A 242 -0.80 -17.09 -6.51
N SER A 243 0.32 -16.51 -6.07
CA SER A 243 0.80 -16.58 -4.68
C SER A 243 0.60 -15.25 -3.96
N GLU A 244 0.21 -15.31 -2.70
CA GLU A 244 0.26 -14.13 -1.82
C GLU A 244 1.69 -13.80 -1.36
N ASP A 245 2.64 -14.74 -1.50
CA ASP A 245 4.06 -14.56 -1.13
C ASP A 245 4.89 -14.21 -2.38
N ASN A 246 5.27 -12.95 -2.47
CA ASN A 246 5.94 -12.38 -3.64
C ASN A 246 7.24 -11.64 -3.22
N PRO A 247 8.44 -12.25 -3.33
CA PRO A 247 9.70 -11.57 -3.04
C PRO A 247 9.94 -10.43 -4.03
N VAL A 248 10.28 -9.23 -3.54
CA VAL A 248 10.55 -8.06 -4.39
C VAL A 248 11.89 -8.25 -5.10
N SER A 249 11.84 -8.44 -6.41
CA SER A 249 13.02 -8.78 -7.24
C SER A 249 13.66 -7.56 -7.90
N VAL A 250 12.87 -6.53 -8.21
CA VAL A 250 13.35 -5.27 -8.80
C VAL A 250 12.41 -4.12 -8.44
N LEU A 251 12.98 -2.94 -8.25
CA LEU A 251 12.25 -1.71 -7.98
C LEU A 251 12.46 -0.72 -9.12
N LEU A 252 11.38 -0.25 -9.70
CA LEU A 252 11.37 0.76 -10.75
C LEU A 252 10.94 2.11 -10.20
N LEU A 253 11.63 3.16 -10.61
CA LEU A 253 11.27 4.56 -10.41
C LEU A 253 10.73 5.09 -11.75
N PRO A 254 9.41 5.05 -11.99
CA PRO A 254 8.86 5.50 -13.26
C PRO A 254 9.20 6.95 -13.55
N ARG A 255 9.69 7.18 -14.75
CA ARG A 255 9.90 8.50 -15.35
C ARG A 255 9.17 8.57 -16.69
N PRO A 256 7.89 8.94 -16.66
CA PRO A 256 7.11 9.16 -17.89
C PRO A 256 7.79 10.17 -18.79
N ASP A 257 8.00 9.83 -20.06
CA ASP A 257 8.65 10.70 -21.03
C ASP A 257 7.97 10.59 -22.38
N ARG A 258 7.39 11.71 -22.85
CA ARG A 258 6.74 11.78 -24.17
C ARG A 258 7.71 12.01 -25.31
N GLY A 259 8.96 12.35 -25.00
CA GLY A 259 10.02 12.60 -25.97
C GLY A 259 10.83 11.36 -26.33
N THR A 260 10.66 10.26 -25.60
CA THR A 260 11.34 8.98 -25.89
C THR A 260 10.44 8.02 -26.64
N THR A 261 11.04 7.22 -27.52
CA THR A 261 10.36 6.15 -28.28
C THR A 261 10.69 4.75 -27.77
N ALA A 262 11.67 4.64 -26.86
CA ALA A 262 12.11 3.36 -26.31
C ALA A 262 12.13 3.38 -24.77
N VAL A 263 11.84 2.21 -24.16
CA VAL A 263 12.03 2.00 -22.74
C VAL A 263 13.54 1.91 -22.44
N SER A 264 13.96 2.52 -21.33
CA SER A 264 15.30 2.31 -20.80
C SER A 264 15.28 2.23 -19.28
N LEU A 265 16.04 1.29 -18.73
CA LEU A 265 16.23 1.12 -17.29
C LEU A 265 17.68 1.52 -16.93
N GLU A 266 17.80 2.52 -16.06
CA GLU A 266 19.09 2.99 -15.56
C GLU A 266 19.21 2.61 -14.08
N ARG A 267 20.03 1.61 -13.76
CA ARG A 267 20.27 1.20 -12.38
C ARG A 267 20.94 2.32 -11.61
N ILE A 268 20.46 2.59 -10.40
CA ILE A 268 21.07 3.55 -9.48
C ILE A 268 21.88 2.83 -8.39
N ASP A 269 22.81 3.54 -7.80
CA ASP A 269 23.63 3.01 -6.71
C ASP A 269 22.81 2.79 -5.43
N PRO A 270 23.28 1.93 -4.48
CA PRO A 270 22.53 1.60 -3.27
C PRO A 270 22.23 2.79 -2.37
N VAL A 271 23.09 3.81 -2.32
CA VAL A 271 22.89 5.00 -1.48
C VAL A 271 21.75 5.83 -2.06
N ALA A 272 21.78 6.10 -3.37
CA ALA A 272 20.68 6.78 -4.06
C ALA A 272 19.37 5.99 -3.96
N ALA A 273 19.44 4.66 -4.06
CA ALA A 273 18.28 3.77 -3.87
C ALA A 273 17.69 3.91 -2.47
N PHE A 274 18.51 3.87 -1.42
CA PHE A 274 18.08 4.04 -0.05
C PHE A 274 17.36 5.39 0.17
N VAL A 275 17.92 6.49 -0.30
CA VAL A 275 17.29 7.82 -0.19
C VAL A 275 15.92 7.83 -0.87
N ARG A 276 15.80 7.20 -2.04
CA ARG A 276 14.51 7.10 -2.74
C ARG A 276 13.51 6.24 -2.00
N LEU A 277 13.92 5.11 -1.46
CA LEU A 277 13.09 4.23 -0.65
C LEU A 277 12.62 4.93 0.62
N ALA A 278 13.53 5.56 1.37
CA ALA A 278 13.22 6.28 2.59
C ALA A 278 12.17 7.39 2.38
N ALA A 279 12.17 8.02 1.21
CA ALA A 279 11.20 9.06 0.85
C ALA A 279 9.85 8.53 0.31
N ASN A 280 9.67 7.21 0.18
CA ASN A 280 8.47 6.60 -0.42
C ASN A 280 7.65 5.74 0.55
N ALA A 281 7.72 6.02 1.85
CA ALA A 281 6.78 5.46 2.82
C ALA A 281 5.34 5.78 2.41
N ARG A 282 4.43 4.81 2.55
CA ARG A 282 3.01 5.04 2.22
C ARG A 282 2.37 6.07 3.16
N ILE A 283 2.83 6.11 4.41
CA ILE A 283 2.50 7.15 5.39
C ILE A 283 3.78 7.92 5.70
N PRO A 284 4.04 9.03 5.00
CA PRO A 284 5.25 9.82 5.21
C PRO A 284 5.22 10.50 6.57
N GLY A 285 6.40 10.68 7.15
CA GLY A 285 6.57 11.41 8.42
C GLY A 285 6.13 10.64 9.66
N LEU A 286 5.87 9.33 9.57
CA LEU A 286 5.53 8.53 10.75
C LEU A 286 6.69 8.51 11.75
N VAL A 287 6.47 9.14 12.91
CA VAL A 287 7.51 9.46 13.91
C VAL A 287 7.71 8.38 14.98
N PRO A 288 6.73 7.53 15.39
CA PRO A 288 6.98 6.54 16.43
C PRO A 288 8.21 5.68 16.11
N ALA A 289 9.23 5.75 16.98
CA ALA A 289 10.55 5.19 16.70
C ALA A 289 10.57 3.70 16.30
N PRO A 290 9.75 2.80 16.92
CA PRO A 290 9.72 1.39 16.49
C PRO A 290 9.25 1.22 15.04
N LEU A 291 8.20 1.95 14.64
CA LEU A 291 7.60 1.87 13.31
C LEU A 291 8.54 2.45 12.23
N ALA A 292 9.14 3.61 12.54
CA ALA A 292 10.15 4.22 11.68
C ALA A 292 11.36 3.30 11.49
N ARG A 293 11.84 2.65 12.55
CA ARG A 293 12.96 1.69 12.49
C ARG A 293 12.68 0.55 11.51
N THR A 294 11.53 -0.13 11.65
CA THR A 294 11.14 -1.21 10.73
C THR A 294 11.18 -0.78 9.28
N TYR A 295 10.66 0.42 9.00
CA TYR A 295 10.68 0.96 7.64
C TYR A 295 12.12 1.22 7.15
N PHE A 296 12.96 1.87 7.95
CA PHE A 296 14.36 2.15 7.61
C PHE A 296 15.17 0.88 7.36
N GLU A 297 15.02 -0.12 8.21
CA GLU A 297 15.71 -1.42 8.06
C GLU A 297 15.28 -2.14 6.78
N THR A 298 13.98 -2.11 6.43
CA THR A 298 13.49 -2.68 5.18
C THR A 298 14.00 -1.90 3.96
N ALA A 299 14.00 -0.56 4.04
CA ALA A 299 14.56 0.28 2.98
C ALA A 299 16.07 0.02 2.76
N SER A 300 16.84 -0.17 3.85
CA SER A 300 18.26 -0.52 3.78
C SER A 300 18.47 -1.90 3.15
N LEU A 301 17.68 -2.89 3.54
CA LEU A 301 17.72 -4.24 2.99
C LEU A 301 17.45 -4.24 1.48
N LEU A 302 16.37 -3.56 1.05
CA LEU A 302 16.02 -3.42 -0.36
C LEU A 302 17.11 -2.67 -1.14
N ALA A 303 17.65 -1.59 -0.61
CA ALA A 303 18.69 -0.81 -1.28
C ALA A 303 19.98 -1.61 -1.49
N ALA A 304 20.31 -2.49 -0.55
CA ALA A 304 21.52 -3.31 -0.61
C ALA A 304 21.37 -4.54 -1.53
N GLY A 305 20.19 -5.19 -1.49
CA GLY A 305 19.97 -6.50 -2.12
C GLY A 305 19.11 -6.50 -3.38
N THR A 306 18.30 -5.45 -3.61
CA THR A 306 17.37 -5.41 -4.74
C THR A 306 17.79 -4.35 -5.74
N PRO A 307 17.92 -4.65 -7.05
CA PRO A 307 18.22 -3.64 -8.04
C PRO A 307 17.11 -2.58 -8.10
N VAL A 308 17.50 -1.31 -8.03
CA VAL A 308 16.62 -0.15 -8.17
C VAL A 308 17.01 0.61 -9.42
N ALA A 309 16.06 0.88 -10.31
CA ALA A 309 16.33 1.55 -11.58
C ALA A 309 15.36 2.68 -11.87
N ILE A 310 15.85 3.76 -12.47
CA ILE A 310 15.01 4.77 -13.11
C ILE A 310 14.49 4.15 -14.41
N ALA A 311 13.17 4.06 -14.54
CA ALA A 311 12.51 3.54 -15.74
C ALA A 311 12.00 4.72 -16.58
N ARG A 312 12.71 5.09 -17.65
CA ARG A 312 12.20 6.01 -18.66
C ARG A 312 11.25 5.24 -19.57
N VAL A 313 10.00 5.67 -19.61
CA VAL A 313 8.94 4.97 -20.32
C VAL A 313 8.28 5.91 -21.30
N PRO A 314 8.21 5.54 -22.61
CA PRO A 314 7.38 6.23 -23.57
C PRO A 314 5.97 6.40 -23.02
N TRP A 315 5.46 7.64 -22.98
CA TRP A 315 4.25 7.92 -22.22
C TRP A 315 3.08 8.34 -23.11
N GLY A 316 2.03 7.54 -23.03
CA GLY A 316 0.77 7.77 -23.73
C GLY A 316 -0.15 8.84 -23.12
N PRO A 317 -1.41 8.99 -23.57
CA PRO A 317 -1.98 8.22 -24.69
C PRO A 317 -1.40 8.59 -26.07
N PRO A 318 -1.34 7.65 -27.04
CA PRO A 318 -1.64 6.22 -26.86
C PRO A 318 -0.53 5.46 -26.14
N PHE A 319 -0.89 4.46 -25.34
CA PHE A 319 0.03 3.44 -24.85
C PHE A 319 0.16 2.33 -25.90
N THR A 320 1.29 1.62 -25.95
CA THR A 320 1.51 0.57 -26.95
C THR A 320 1.92 -0.76 -26.28
N ALA A 321 1.47 -1.87 -26.86
CA ALA A 321 1.84 -3.21 -26.40
C ALA A 321 3.36 -3.42 -26.45
N GLY A 322 4.04 -2.92 -27.50
CA GLY A 322 5.49 -3.01 -27.61
C GLY A 322 6.23 -2.31 -26.46
N THR A 323 5.74 -1.16 -25.98
CA THR A 323 6.29 -0.49 -24.79
C THR A 323 6.06 -1.32 -23.52
N ALA A 324 4.87 -1.89 -23.34
CA ALA A 324 4.54 -2.70 -22.18
C ALA A 324 5.41 -3.97 -22.12
N THR A 325 5.55 -4.68 -23.23
CA THR A 325 6.40 -5.87 -23.36
C THR A 325 7.87 -5.54 -23.10
N ALA A 326 8.42 -4.51 -23.76
CA ALA A 326 9.82 -4.10 -23.55
C ALA A 326 10.10 -3.71 -22.09
N LEU A 327 9.15 -3.07 -21.40
CA LEU A 327 9.29 -2.71 -19.99
C LEU A 327 9.36 -3.96 -19.10
N LEU A 328 8.46 -4.93 -19.33
CA LEU A 328 8.43 -6.17 -18.57
C LEU A 328 9.72 -6.98 -18.79
N GLU A 329 10.12 -7.21 -20.04
CA GLU A 329 11.31 -7.97 -20.40
C GLU A 329 12.60 -7.37 -19.81
N GLN A 330 12.76 -6.05 -19.90
CA GLN A 330 13.93 -5.36 -19.31
C GLN A 330 13.92 -5.46 -17.79
N ALA A 331 12.77 -5.31 -17.12
CA ALA A 331 12.66 -5.43 -15.68
C ALA A 331 12.99 -6.86 -15.19
N VAL A 332 12.44 -7.88 -15.86
CA VAL A 332 12.74 -9.30 -15.56
C VAL A 332 14.22 -9.61 -15.80
N THR A 333 14.79 -9.10 -16.87
CA THR A 333 16.22 -9.27 -17.17
C THR A 333 17.10 -8.66 -16.10
N LEU A 334 16.79 -7.41 -15.67
CA LEU A 334 17.52 -6.71 -14.62
C LEU A 334 17.46 -7.47 -13.28
N ALA A 335 16.30 -8.00 -12.91
CA ALA A 335 16.13 -8.81 -11.71
C ALA A 335 16.99 -10.08 -11.75
N ARG A 336 16.93 -10.83 -12.86
CA ARG A 336 17.68 -12.09 -13.04
C ARG A 336 19.20 -11.89 -13.07
N GLN A 337 19.67 -10.74 -13.56
CA GLN A 337 21.11 -10.41 -13.53
C GLN A 337 21.64 -10.17 -12.11
N ALA A 338 20.82 -9.62 -11.23
CA ALA A 338 21.19 -9.34 -9.85
C ALA A 338 21.21 -10.59 -8.95
N THR A 339 20.54 -11.66 -9.33
CA THR A 339 20.49 -12.94 -8.58
C THR A 339 21.54 -13.94 -9.02
N ARG A 340 22.34 -13.64 -10.06
CA ARG A 340 23.47 -14.48 -10.43
C ARG A 340 24.63 -14.27 -9.46
N PRO A 341 25.19 -15.36 -8.88
CA PRO A 341 26.30 -15.29 -7.93
C PRO A 341 27.56 -14.69 -8.54
#